data_d95160fcfc971d493238147df29e8972
#
_entry.id   d95160fcfc971d493238147df29e8972
#
_cell.length_a   1.000
_cell.length_b   1.000
_cell.length_c   1.000
_cell.angle_alpha   90.00
_cell.angle_beta   90.00
_cell.angle_gamma   90.00
#
_symmetry.space_group_name_H-M   'P 1'
#
loop_
_entity.id
_entity.type
_entity.pdbx_description
1 polymer ?
#
loop_
_entity_poly.entity_id
_entity_poly.type
_entity_poly.pdbx_seq_one_letter_code
_entity_poly.pdbx_strand_id
1 'polypeptide(L)'
;MRRTTFILSNMTLLGLAMASSSQLTFAQSNPLIGTSWKLNLDKSKYIAGPAPRSVTMNITQDGQNVKDTVQVIDAQGHASTGVVIHAYDGQPHPATVSPDYDATVLTRVDANTLIFNRLKAGKLVATGTFVVSPDGTMLIITTTGIDRNGQPLKSIVVYDKQ
;
A
#
# COMPACT_ATOMS: atom_id res chain seq x y z
N MET A 1 78.01 -40.08 -12.01
CA MET A 1 76.64 -40.44 -12.46
C MET A 1 75.66 -40.14 -11.36
N ARG A 2 74.94 -39.03 -11.44
CA ARG A 2 73.87 -38.69 -10.48
C ARG A 2 72.55 -38.71 -11.24
N ARG A 3 71.64 -39.59 -10.85
CA ARG A 3 70.27 -39.69 -11.38
C ARG A 3 69.37 -38.72 -10.64
N THR A 4 68.78 -37.79 -11.37
CA THR A 4 67.79 -36.84 -10.88
C THR A 4 66.41 -37.43 -11.09
N THR A 5 65.70 -37.67 -9.99
CA THR A 5 64.32 -38.19 -9.98
C THR A 5 63.38 -37.00 -10.04
N PHE A 6 62.51 -36.88 -11.09
CA PHE A 6 61.42 -35.92 -11.18
C PHE A 6 60.21 -36.49 -10.48
N ILE A 7 59.71 -35.75 -9.46
CA ILE A 7 58.44 -36.02 -8.81
C ILE A 7 57.37 -35.22 -9.55
N LEU A 8 56.41 -35.88 -10.22
CA LEU A 8 55.24 -35.26 -10.75
C LEU A 8 54.23 -35.02 -9.59
N SER A 9 53.95 -33.76 -9.30
CA SER A 9 52.92 -33.37 -8.38
C SER A 9 51.57 -33.32 -9.09
N ASN A 10 50.63 -34.20 -8.78
CA ASN A 10 49.27 -34.19 -9.26
C ASN A 10 48.48 -33.08 -8.52
N MET A 11 48.18 -32.00 -9.23
CA MET A 11 47.32 -30.94 -8.72
C MET A 11 45.88 -31.28 -9.10
N THR A 12 45.14 -31.80 -8.09
CA THR A 12 43.73 -32.08 -8.24
C THR A 12 42.95 -30.77 -8.16
N LEU A 13 42.37 -30.34 -9.30
CA LEU A 13 41.49 -29.16 -9.39
C LEU A 13 40.12 -29.53 -8.80
N LEU A 14 39.84 -29.07 -7.58
CA LEU A 14 38.54 -29.21 -6.96
C LEU A 14 37.59 -28.14 -7.53
N GLY A 15 36.72 -28.49 -8.49
CA GLY A 15 35.74 -27.63 -9.07
C GLY A 15 34.61 -27.35 -8.08
N LEU A 16 34.56 -26.13 -7.53
CA LEU A 16 33.48 -25.64 -6.72
C LEU A 16 32.29 -25.28 -7.63
N ALA A 17 31.32 -26.20 -7.75
CA ALA A 17 30.05 -25.91 -8.43
C ALA A 17 29.24 -24.96 -7.57
N MET A 18 29.22 -23.68 -7.93
CA MET A 18 28.27 -22.71 -7.37
C MET A 18 26.87 -23.05 -7.88
N ALA A 19 26.06 -23.69 -7.04
CA ALA A 19 24.63 -23.83 -7.27
C ALA A 19 23.97 -22.45 -7.11
N SER A 20 23.68 -21.78 -8.23
CA SER A 20 22.86 -20.57 -8.24
C SER A 20 21.43 -20.97 -7.87
N SER A 21 21.06 -20.81 -6.60
CA SER A 21 19.67 -20.90 -6.16
C SER A 21 18.92 -19.69 -6.73
N SER A 22 18.22 -19.91 -7.85
CA SER A 22 17.23 -18.96 -8.37
C SER A 22 16.11 -18.84 -7.32
N GLN A 23 16.17 -17.82 -6.52
CA GLN A 23 15.04 -17.44 -5.67
C GLN A 23 13.91 -17.01 -6.60
N LEU A 24 12.91 -17.87 -6.80
CA LEU A 24 11.64 -17.49 -7.37
C LEU A 24 10.98 -16.53 -6.37
N THR A 25 11.24 -15.25 -6.49
CA THR A 25 10.45 -14.21 -5.87
C THR A 25 9.09 -14.25 -6.54
N PHE A 26 8.15 -14.95 -5.95
CA PHE A 26 6.74 -14.76 -6.26
C PHE A 26 6.44 -13.30 -5.95
N ALA A 27 6.34 -12.46 -6.98
CA ALA A 27 5.82 -11.12 -6.83
C ALA A 27 4.41 -11.26 -6.25
N GLN A 28 4.27 -11.01 -4.96
CA GLN A 28 3.00 -11.11 -4.25
C GLN A 28 2.05 -10.12 -4.92
N SER A 29 1.03 -10.61 -5.63
CA SER A 29 0.04 -9.77 -6.28
C SER A 29 -0.58 -8.84 -5.25
N ASN A 30 -0.71 -7.56 -5.61
CA ASN A 30 -1.39 -6.60 -4.75
C ASN A 30 -2.89 -6.67 -5.07
N PRO A 31 -3.74 -7.20 -4.18
CA PRO A 31 -5.16 -7.39 -4.45
C PRO A 31 -5.93 -6.07 -4.61
N LEU A 32 -5.30 -4.93 -4.27
CA LEU A 32 -5.88 -3.61 -4.49
C LEU A 32 -5.76 -3.13 -5.94
N ILE A 33 -4.73 -3.58 -6.68
CA ILE A 33 -4.44 -3.07 -8.03
C ILE A 33 -5.40 -3.69 -9.05
N GLY A 34 -5.86 -2.86 -10.00
CA GLY A 34 -6.79 -3.27 -11.06
C GLY A 34 -8.21 -3.47 -10.54
N THR A 35 -8.56 -2.87 -9.40
CA THR A 35 -9.86 -3.02 -8.76
C THR A 35 -10.56 -1.69 -8.57
N SER A 36 -11.89 -1.75 -8.57
CA SER A 36 -12.78 -0.66 -8.15
C SER A 36 -13.47 -1.04 -6.84
N TRP A 37 -13.51 -0.10 -5.90
CA TRP A 37 -14.03 -0.26 -4.56
C TRP A 37 -15.12 0.77 -4.31
N LYS A 38 -16.30 0.33 -3.89
CA LYS A 38 -17.42 1.20 -3.57
C LYS A 38 -17.74 1.18 -2.09
N LEU A 39 -17.88 2.36 -1.48
CA LEU A 39 -18.25 2.52 -0.08
C LEU A 39 -19.53 1.76 0.25
N ASN A 40 -19.48 0.95 1.31
CA ASN A 40 -20.61 0.32 1.94
C ASN A 40 -20.93 1.06 3.26
N LEU A 41 -21.95 1.91 3.24
CA LEU A 41 -22.33 2.71 4.41
C LEU A 41 -22.84 1.87 5.55
N ASP A 42 -23.58 0.79 5.26
CA ASP A 42 -24.21 -0.06 6.28
C ASP A 42 -23.17 -0.80 7.13
N LYS A 43 -22.01 -1.12 6.52
CA LYS A 43 -20.88 -1.78 7.19
C LYS A 43 -19.89 -0.79 7.79
N SER A 44 -20.01 0.51 7.49
CA SER A 44 -19.04 1.55 7.89
C SER A 44 -19.43 2.25 9.19
N LYS A 45 -18.42 2.73 9.93
CA LYS A 45 -18.61 3.51 11.17
C LYS A 45 -17.76 4.78 11.09
N TYR A 46 -18.43 5.93 11.16
CA TYR A 46 -17.82 7.25 11.26
C TYR A 46 -18.07 7.79 12.68
N ILE A 47 -17.01 8.18 13.39
CA ILE A 47 -17.12 8.67 14.77
C ILE A 47 -17.05 10.20 14.80
N ALA A 48 -16.50 10.82 13.74
CA ALA A 48 -16.44 12.27 13.61
C ALA A 48 -16.89 12.70 12.21
N GLY A 49 -17.74 13.74 12.17
CA GLY A 49 -18.27 14.30 10.94
C GLY A 49 -19.38 13.46 10.27
N PRO A 50 -20.09 14.06 9.32
CA PRO A 50 -21.11 13.36 8.54
C PRO A 50 -20.44 12.39 7.56
N ALA A 51 -21.01 11.19 7.43
CA ALA A 51 -20.59 10.23 6.40
C ALA A 51 -20.85 10.81 4.98
N PRO A 52 -19.99 10.55 3.99
CA PRO A 52 -20.27 10.86 2.61
C PRO A 52 -21.43 10.01 2.08
N ARG A 53 -22.14 10.48 1.06
CA ARG A 53 -23.22 9.71 0.41
C ARG A 53 -22.65 8.56 -0.41
N SER A 54 -21.50 8.78 -1.06
CA SER A 54 -20.83 7.76 -1.87
C SER A 54 -19.34 8.05 -1.95
N VAL A 55 -18.54 6.97 -1.97
CA VAL A 55 -17.12 7.02 -2.34
C VAL A 55 -16.84 5.84 -3.27
N THR A 56 -16.16 6.11 -4.38
CA THR A 56 -15.62 5.08 -5.27
C THR A 56 -14.12 5.30 -5.41
N MET A 57 -13.32 4.25 -5.25
CA MET A 57 -11.88 4.25 -5.45
C MET A 57 -11.53 3.33 -6.61
N ASN A 58 -10.79 3.85 -7.59
CA ASN A 58 -10.25 3.05 -8.69
C ASN A 58 -8.73 3.02 -8.54
N ILE A 59 -8.19 1.84 -8.28
CA ILE A 59 -6.78 1.63 -7.99
C ILE A 59 -6.12 0.98 -9.19
N THR A 60 -5.18 1.69 -9.81
CA THR A 60 -4.49 1.26 -11.02
C THR A 60 -2.97 1.26 -10.84
N GLN A 61 -2.27 0.44 -11.61
CA GLN A 61 -0.81 0.51 -11.71
C GLN A 61 -0.42 1.71 -12.60
N ASP A 62 0.58 2.48 -12.17
CA ASP A 62 1.16 3.60 -12.91
C ASP A 62 2.68 3.49 -12.86
N GLY A 63 3.25 2.76 -13.80
CA GLY A 63 4.67 2.40 -13.78
C GLY A 63 5.02 1.58 -12.53
N GLN A 64 5.94 2.07 -11.70
CA GLN A 64 6.26 1.47 -10.40
C GLN A 64 5.36 1.97 -9.27
N ASN A 65 4.54 2.98 -9.53
CA ASN A 65 3.61 3.55 -8.57
C ASN A 65 2.22 2.92 -8.69
N VAL A 66 1.40 3.16 -7.69
CA VAL A 66 -0.02 2.87 -7.69
C VAL A 66 -0.78 4.18 -7.64
N LYS A 67 -1.71 4.36 -8.56
CA LYS A 67 -2.58 5.53 -8.64
C LYS A 67 -3.96 5.15 -8.14
N ASP A 68 -4.41 5.85 -7.11
CA ASP A 68 -5.75 5.74 -6.56
C ASP A 68 -6.54 7.00 -6.95
N THR A 69 -7.60 6.82 -7.74
CA THR A 69 -8.54 7.87 -8.12
C THR A 69 -9.80 7.73 -7.28
N VAL A 70 -10.04 8.70 -6.41
CA VAL A 70 -11.14 8.69 -5.44
C VAL A 70 -12.20 9.69 -5.88
N GLN A 71 -13.41 9.19 -6.11
CA GLN A 71 -14.61 9.99 -6.36
C GLN A 71 -15.45 10.02 -5.11
N VAL A 72 -15.84 11.20 -4.66
CA VAL A 72 -16.62 11.41 -3.44
C VAL A 72 -17.87 12.21 -3.75
N ILE A 73 -19.00 11.78 -3.22
CA ILE A 73 -20.19 12.62 -3.06
C ILE A 73 -20.34 12.85 -1.55
N ASP A 74 -20.14 14.09 -1.11
CA ASP A 74 -20.19 14.44 0.32
C ASP A 74 -21.62 14.35 0.88
N ALA A 75 -21.77 14.60 2.19
CA ALA A 75 -23.05 14.57 2.86
C ALA A 75 -24.03 15.63 2.31
N GLN A 76 -23.56 16.72 1.77
CA GLN A 76 -24.34 17.79 1.16
C GLN A 76 -24.72 17.49 -0.30
N GLY A 77 -24.05 16.51 -0.93
CA GLY A 77 -24.29 16.11 -2.33
C GLY A 77 -23.30 16.72 -3.32
N HIS A 78 -22.24 17.40 -2.85
CA HIS A 78 -21.21 17.92 -3.74
C HIS A 78 -20.29 16.80 -4.20
N ALA A 79 -20.04 16.73 -5.49
CA ALA A 79 -19.12 15.78 -6.08
C ALA A 79 -17.70 16.35 -6.13
N SER A 80 -16.72 15.53 -5.79
CA SER A 80 -15.29 15.83 -5.94
C SER A 80 -14.53 14.60 -6.39
N THR A 81 -13.37 14.83 -7.03
CA THR A 81 -12.44 13.77 -7.43
C THR A 81 -11.06 14.17 -7.01
N GLY A 82 -10.36 13.25 -6.38
CA GLY A 82 -8.98 13.42 -5.97
C GLY A 82 -8.11 12.23 -6.42
N VAL A 83 -6.80 12.43 -6.36
CA VAL A 83 -5.80 11.43 -6.72
C VAL A 83 -4.80 11.28 -5.60
N VAL A 84 -4.41 10.03 -5.32
CA VAL A 84 -3.29 9.69 -4.45
C VAL A 84 -2.33 8.82 -5.25
N ILE A 85 -1.05 9.16 -5.17
CA ILE A 85 0.03 8.35 -5.75
C ILE A 85 0.75 7.64 -4.61
N HIS A 86 0.98 6.34 -4.75
CA HIS A 86 1.65 5.52 -3.75
C HIS A 86 2.81 4.76 -4.38
N ALA A 87 3.92 4.63 -3.68
CA ALA A 87 5.07 3.83 -4.12
C ALA A 87 5.46 2.72 -3.13
N TYR A 88 4.76 2.53 -2.02
CA TYR A 88 5.06 1.56 -0.94
C TYR A 88 6.51 1.60 -0.44
N ASP A 89 7.19 2.73 -0.63
CA ASP A 89 8.60 2.96 -0.33
C ASP A 89 8.83 3.61 1.05
N GLY A 90 7.75 3.85 1.79
CA GLY A 90 7.78 4.50 3.09
C GLY A 90 8.08 6.01 3.01
N GLN A 91 8.04 6.61 1.82
CA GLN A 91 8.23 8.04 1.62
C GLN A 91 6.88 8.77 1.45
N PRO A 92 6.83 10.07 1.77
CA PRO A 92 5.63 10.86 1.55
C PRO A 92 5.37 11.07 0.05
N HIS A 93 4.16 10.74 -0.40
CA HIS A 93 3.67 10.99 -1.75
C HIS A 93 2.47 11.93 -1.74
N PRO A 94 2.32 12.81 -2.73
CA PRO A 94 1.23 13.79 -2.78
C PRO A 94 -0.15 13.15 -2.76
N ALA A 95 -1.10 13.80 -2.07
CA ALA A 95 -2.50 13.40 -2.00
C ALA A 95 -3.41 14.62 -2.12
N THR A 96 -4.42 14.56 -2.99
CA THR A 96 -5.37 15.65 -3.27
C THR A 96 -6.82 15.28 -2.98
N VAL A 97 -7.05 14.16 -2.28
CA VAL A 97 -8.39 13.59 -2.04
C VAL A 97 -9.11 14.20 -0.84
N SER A 98 -8.41 14.95 0.00
CA SER A 98 -8.96 15.53 1.23
C SER A 98 -8.26 16.86 1.57
N PRO A 99 -8.96 17.83 2.13
CA PRO A 99 -8.33 19.03 2.67
C PRO A 99 -7.57 18.79 3.98
N ASP A 100 -7.78 17.64 4.64
CA ASP A 100 -7.22 17.34 5.96
C ASP A 100 -5.75 16.88 5.90
N TYR A 101 -5.28 16.45 4.71
CA TYR A 101 -3.89 16.05 4.48
C TYR A 101 -3.45 16.35 3.05
N ASP A 102 -2.16 16.45 2.81
CA ASP A 102 -1.56 16.75 1.50
C ASP A 102 -0.52 15.70 1.07
N ALA A 103 -0.17 14.78 1.94
CA ALA A 103 0.70 13.65 1.60
C ALA A 103 0.29 12.38 2.36
N THR A 104 0.61 11.24 1.76
CA THR A 104 0.43 9.91 2.35
C THR A 104 1.72 9.12 2.24
N VAL A 105 2.10 8.45 3.32
CA VAL A 105 3.16 7.43 3.37
C VAL A 105 2.47 6.08 3.44
N LEU A 106 2.78 5.16 2.54
CA LEU A 106 2.29 3.80 2.58
C LEU A 106 3.41 2.80 2.81
N THR A 107 3.13 1.81 3.66
CA THR A 107 4.03 0.68 3.92
C THR A 107 3.25 -0.61 3.80
N ARG A 108 3.76 -1.54 3.00
CA ARG A 108 3.17 -2.87 2.87
C ARG A 108 3.62 -3.76 4.02
N VAL A 109 2.68 -4.37 4.74
CA VAL A 109 2.93 -5.31 5.84
C VAL A 109 2.94 -6.74 5.31
N ASP A 110 1.92 -7.09 4.52
CA ASP A 110 1.76 -8.41 3.89
C ASP A 110 0.99 -8.28 2.55
N ALA A 111 0.52 -9.39 2.00
CA ALA A 111 -0.22 -9.42 0.73
C ALA A 111 -1.48 -8.55 0.77
N ASN A 112 -2.19 -8.54 1.89
CA ASN A 112 -3.52 -7.96 2.04
C ASN A 112 -3.56 -6.72 2.94
N THR A 113 -2.43 -6.38 3.60
CA THR A 113 -2.38 -5.34 4.64
C THR A 113 -1.37 -4.25 4.29
N LEU A 114 -1.85 -3.01 4.27
CA LEU A 114 -1.01 -1.81 4.22
C LEU A 114 -1.23 -0.96 5.48
N ILE A 115 -0.18 -0.29 5.93
CA ILE A 115 -0.25 0.78 6.93
C ILE A 115 -0.08 2.11 6.19
N PHE A 116 -0.84 3.12 6.57
CA PHE A 116 -0.65 4.47 6.07
C PHE A 116 -0.45 5.48 7.19
N ASN A 117 0.32 6.51 6.87
CA ASN A 117 0.42 7.76 7.63
C ASN A 117 0.00 8.91 6.71
N ARG A 118 -0.88 9.79 7.18
CA ARG A 118 -1.31 11.00 6.48
C ARG A 118 -0.63 12.21 7.10
N LEU A 119 -0.06 13.03 6.25
CA LEU A 119 0.69 14.21 6.67
C LEU A 119 -0.01 15.47 6.19
N LYS A 120 0.06 16.54 6.99
CA LYS A 120 -0.33 17.90 6.62
C LYS A 120 0.84 18.82 6.89
N ALA A 121 1.35 19.45 5.84
CA ALA A 121 2.56 20.29 5.92
C ALA A 121 3.72 19.55 6.65
N GLY A 122 3.94 18.27 6.31
CA GLY A 122 4.98 17.41 6.89
C GLY A 122 4.68 16.86 8.30
N LYS A 123 3.57 17.23 8.93
CA LYS A 123 3.19 16.74 10.26
C LYS A 123 2.20 15.59 10.17
N LEU A 124 2.39 14.55 10.99
CA LEU A 124 1.45 13.44 11.10
C LEU A 124 0.11 13.93 11.65
N VAL A 125 -0.97 13.71 10.89
CA VAL A 125 -2.34 14.06 11.29
C VAL A 125 -3.24 12.83 11.44
N ALA A 126 -2.95 11.74 10.72
CA ALA A 126 -3.69 10.49 10.87
C ALA A 126 -2.83 9.28 10.49
N THR A 127 -3.18 8.14 11.08
CA THR A 127 -2.62 6.83 10.74
C THR A 127 -3.74 5.82 10.60
N GLY A 128 -3.46 4.71 9.92
CA GLY A 128 -4.44 3.63 9.80
C GLY A 128 -3.96 2.47 8.95
N THR A 129 -4.90 1.62 8.59
CA THR A 129 -4.64 0.41 7.80
C THR A 129 -5.62 0.29 6.65
N PHE A 130 -5.14 -0.31 5.55
CA PHE A 130 -5.95 -0.92 4.50
C PHE A 130 -5.83 -2.43 4.67
N VAL A 131 -6.94 -3.12 4.76
CA VAL A 131 -6.98 -4.58 4.85
C VAL A 131 -7.96 -5.12 3.83
N VAL A 132 -7.47 -5.91 2.87
CA VAL A 132 -8.34 -6.65 1.94
C VAL A 132 -8.72 -7.97 2.59
N SER A 133 -10.01 -8.32 2.56
CA SER A 133 -10.49 -9.61 3.08
C SER A 133 -9.83 -10.79 2.36
N PRO A 134 -9.70 -11.96 3.01
CA PRO A 134 -9.05 -13.13 2.41
C PRO A 134 -9.66 -13.58 1.08
N ASP A 135 -10.97 -13.38 0.90
CA ASP A 135 -11.71 -13.66 -0.33
C ASP A 135 -11.59 -12.56 -1.40
N GLY A 136 -10.90 -11.45 -1.07
CA GLY A 136 -10.67 -10.33 -1.97
C GLY A 136 -11.91 -9.49 -2.29
N THR A 137 -13.02 -9.65 -1.55
CA THR A 137 -14.31 -9.00 -1.87
C THR A 137 -14.55 -7.70 -1.10
N MET A 138 -13.83 -7.49 0.02
CA MET A 138 -13.97 -6.30 0.87
C MET A 138 -12.62 -5.63 1.11
N LEU A 139 -12.63 -4.30 1.16
CA LEU A 139 -11.53 -3.50 1.66
C LEU A 139 -11.99 -2.78 2.92
N ILE A 140 -11.27 -2.95 4.01
CA ILE A 140 -11.52 -2.30 5.30
C ILE A 140 -10.43 -1.28 5.55
N ILE A 141 -10.81 -0.01 5.74
CA ILE A 141 -9.90 1.07 6.06
C ILE A 141 -10.19 1.54 7.49
N THR A 142 -9.22 1.39 8.38
CA THR A 142 -9.28 2.00 9.71
C THR A 142 -8.48 3.28 9.71
N THR A 143 -8.98 4.32 10.37
CA THR A 143 -8.28 5.61 10.51
C THR A 143 -8.38 6.10 11.93
N THR A 144 -7.28 6.61 12.47
CA THR A 144 -7.21 7.32 13.75
C THR A 144 -6.33 8.54 13.59
N GLY A 145 -6.73 9.69 14.15
CA GLY A 145 -5.96 10.91 14.03
C GLY A 145 -6.73 12.13 14.54
N ILE A 146 -6.45 13.27 13.92
CA ILE A 146 -7.14 14.54 14.12
C ILE A 146 -7.56 15.12 12.77
N ASP A 147 -8.71 15.80 12.74
CA ASP A 147 -9.14 16.57 11.58
C ASP A 147 -8.44 17.95 11.54
N ARG A 148 -8.73 18.74 10.49
CA ARG A 148 -8.19 20.11 10.33
C ARG A 148 -8.59 21.08 11.44
N ASN A 149 -9.61 20.76 12.24
CA ASN A 149 -10.09 21.57 13.37
C ASN A 149 -9.51 21.07 14.70
N GLY A 150 -8.59 20.08 14.66
CA GLY A 150 -7.97 19.47 15.84
C GLY A 150 -8.90 18.49 16.59
N GLN A 151 -10.04 18.11 16.00
CA GLN A 151 -10.96 17.18 16.62
C GLN A 151 -10.51 15.73 16.36
N PRO A 152 -10.73 14.83 17.35
CA PRO A 152 -10.43 13.41 17.14
C PRO A 152 -11.15 12.83 15.93
N LEU A 153 -10.40 12.16 15.06
CA LEU A 153 -10.88 11.42 13.91
C LEU A 153 -10.72 9.93 14.18
N LYS A 154 -11.82 9.19 14.08
CA LYS A 154 -11.78 7.73 14.13
C LYS A 154 -12.86 7.16 13.19
N SER A 155 -12.46 6.26 12.31
CA SER A 155 -13.40 5.60 11.40
C SER A 155 -12.98 4.17 11.10
N ILE A 156 -13.96 3.34 10.80
CA ILE A 156 -13.83 2.03 10.17
C ILE A 156 -14.72 2.09 8.94
N VAL A 157 -14.11 2.12 7.78
CA VAL A 157 -14.81 2.28 6.50
C VAL A 157 -14.66 1.00 5.71
N VAL A 158 -15.77 0.46 5.24
CA VAL A 158 -15.83 -0.77 4.47
C VAL A 158 -16.22 -0.45 3.04
N TYR A 159 -15.48 -1.02 2.11
CA TYR A 159 -15.76 -0.96 0.68
C TYR A 159 -15.99 -2.37 0.15
N ASP A 160 -16.98 -2.51 -0.73
CA ASP A 160 -17.22 -3.73 -1.48
C ASP A 160 -16.54 -3.60 -2.85
N LYS A 161 -15.93 -4.68 -3.34
CA LYS A 161 -15.35 -4.78 -4.67
C LYS A 161 -16.44 -4.70 -5.73
N GLN A 162 -16.17 -3.99 -6.84
CA GLN A 162 -17.05 -3.85 -7.98
C GLN A 162 -16.63 -4.77 -9.13
#